data_e02635a8553182ca1601ff3d4360961f
#
_entry.id   e02635a8553182ca1601ff3d4360961f
#
_cell.length_a   1.000
_cell.length_b   1.000
_cell.length_c   1.000
_cell.angle_alpha   90.00
_cell.angle_beta   90.00
_cell.angle_gamma   90.00
#
_symmetry.space_group_name_H-M   'P 1'
#
loop_
_entity.id
_entity.type
_entity.pdbx_description
1 polymer ?
#
loop_
_entity_poly.entity_id
_entity_poly.type
_entity_poly.pdbx_seq_one_letter_code
_entity_poly.pdbx_strand_id
1 'polypeptide(L)'
;MQLMKTLILLSPMLFISHTALALSQPLTPQNITKEIINRGTNSVAAELGEMGARQEITHSITTGDSNWIKLAFKLTQSTHLGFAKEIRYALSLALINNPVEVLANADKGNNISLADICTIPPELGTRENKIAFIDKVKKSLGAITDSEAKNRVEDCFWALEKAYNTEF
;
A
#
# COMPACT_ATOMS: atom_id res chain seq x y z
N MET A 1 -38.44 -52.52 45.09
CA MET A 1 -37.23 -52.57 44.25
C MET A 1 -37.52 -51.83 42.95
N GLN A 2 -37.27 -50.53 42.95
CA GLN A 2 -37.55 -49.65 41.78
C GLN A 2 -36.22 -49.26 41.11
N LEU A 3 -36.04 -49.66 39.87
CA LEU A 3 -34.93 -49.27 39.04
C LEU A 3 -35.16 -47.90 38.46
N MET A 4 -34.41 -46.90 38.93
CA MET A 4 -34.34 -45.57 38.31
C MET A 4 -33.49 -45.67 37.02
N LYS A 5 -34.15 -45.50 35.87
CA LYS A 5 -33.48 -45.32 34.56
C LYS A 5 -33.04 -43.87 34.41
N THR A 6 -31.76 -43.62 34.53
CA THR A 6 -31.12 -42.33 34.25
C THR A 6 -31.01 -42.13 32.74
N LEU A 7 -31.79 -41.18 32.20
CA LEU A 7 -31.75 -40.80 30.79
C LEU A 7 -30.63 -39.75 30.59
N ILE A 8 -29.51 -40.17 29.99
CA ILE A 8 -28.42 -39.25 29.65
C ILE A 8 -28.81 -38.60 28.31
N LEU A 9 -29.19 -37.32 28.34
CA LEU A 9 -29.37 -36.49 27.15
C LEU A 9 -28.00 -36.08 26.63
N LEU A 10 -27.51 -36.75 25.55
CA LEU A 10 -26.41 -36.27 24.74
C LEU A 10 -26.88 -35.10 23.91
N SER A 11 -26.43 -33.91 24.29
CA SER A 11 -26.59 -32.67 23.47
C SER A 11 -25.51 -32.65 22.36
N PRO A 12 -25.86 -32.64 21.07
CA PRO A 12 -24.86 -32.47 20.03
C PRO A 12 -24.38 -31.01 20.02
N MET A 13 -23.16 -30.75 20.44
CA MET A 13 -22.47 -29.49 20.20
C MET A 13 -22.25 -29.33 18.70
N LEU A 14 -23.06 -28.48 18.08
CA LEU A 14 -22.84 -28.01 16.72
C LEU A 14 -21.60 -27.10 16.71
N PHE A 15 -20.46 -27.66 16.33
CA PHE A 15 -19.27 -26.88 15.97
C PHE A 15 -19.58 -26.13 14.67
N ILE A 16 -19.98 -24.86 14.79
CA ILE A 16 -20.03 -23.94 13.65
C ILE A 16 -18.59 -23.63 13.28
N SER A 17 -18.06 -24.39 12.32
CA SER A 17 -16.77 -24.09 11.70
C SER A 17 -16.92 -22.76 10.95
N HIS A 18 -16.38 -21.69 11.52
CA HIS A 18 -16.21 -20.43 10.80
C HIS A 18 -15.11 -20.69 9.76
N THR A 19 -15.50 -21.07 8.55
CA THR A 19 -14.61 -21.03 7.40
C THR A 19 -14.26 -19.57 7.17
N ALA A 20 -13.04 -19.17 7.50
CA ALA A 20 -12.48 -17.91 7.04
C ALA A 20 -12.62 -17.90 5.52
N LEU A 21 -13.46 -17.02 4.99
CA LEU A 21 -13.56 -16.74 3.56
C LEU A 21 -12.25 -16.05 3.15
N ALA A 22 -11.23 -16.86 2.85
CA ALA A 22 -10.04 -16.36 2.18
C ALA A 22 -10.48 -15.63 0.90
N LEU A 23 -9.85 -14.51 0.56
CA LEU A 23 -10.07 -13.80 -0.69
C LEU A 23 -9.98 -14.79 -1.85
N SER A 24 -11.11 -15.32 -2.28
CA SER A 24 -11.21 -16.20 -3.46
C SER A 24 -11.19 -15.42 -4.77
N GLN A 25 -11.06 -14.11 -4.68
CA GLN A 25 -11.08 -13.17 -5.81
C GLN A 25 -9.64 -12.81 -6.21
N PRO A 26 -9.39 -12.62 -7.53
CA PRO A 26 -8.09 -12.15 -7.99
C PRO A 26 -7.67 -10.85 -7.30
N LEU A 27 -6.37 -10.71 -6.98
CA LEU A 27 -5.81 -9.47 -6.45
C LEU A 27 -5.82 -8.40 -7.54
N THR A 28 -6.89 -7.64 -7.62
CA THR A 28 -7.04 -6.48 -8.51
C THR A 28 -7.37 -5.23 -7.72
N PRO A 29 -6.98 -4.03 -8.18
CA PRO A 29 -7.31 -2.79 -7.50
C PRO A 29 -8.81 -2.61 -7.26
N GLN A 30 -9.64 -3.07 -8.19
CA GLN A 30 -11.09 -2.97 -8.11
C GLN A 30 -11.65 -3.87 -7.00
N ASN A 31 -11.21 -5.13 -6.94
CA ASN A 31 -11.67 -6.08 -5.93
C ASN A 31 -11.22 -5.64 -4.54
N ILE A 32 -9.96 -5.24 -4.37
CA ILE A 32 -9.45 -4.76 -3.09
C ILE A 32 -10.19 -3.48 -2.67
N THR A 33 -10.42 -2.54 -3.61
CA THR A 33 -11.18 -1.31 -3.30
C THR A 33 -12.61 -1.63 -2.84
N LYS A 34 -13.28 -2.59 -3.47
CA LYS A 34 -14.61 -3.06 -3.06
C LYS A 34 -14.59 -3.62 -1.64
N GLU A 35 -13.59 -4.44 -1.33
CA GLU A 35 -13.43 -4.98 0.02
C GLU A 35 -13.13 -3.89 1.07
N ILE A 36 -12.33 -2.88 0.72
CA ILE A 36 -12.10 -1.71 1.60
C ILE A 36 -13.41 -0.98 1.92
N ILE A 37 -14.28 -0.80 0.92
CA ILE A 37 -15.60 -0.16 1.12
C ILE A 37 -16.48 -1.01 2.04
N ASN A 38 -16.47 -2.33 1.88
CA ASN A 38 -17.33 -3.24 2.62
C ASN A 38 -16.87 -3.49 4.06
N ARG A 39 -15.57 -3.58 4.29
CA ARG A 39 -14.98 -4.06 5.57
C ARG A 39 -14.03 -3.09 6.24
N GLY A 40 -13.70 -1.99 5.56
CA GLY A 40 -12.73 -0.99 6.01
C GLY A 40 -11.28 -1.35 5.70
N THR A 41 -10.46 -0.32 5.60
CA THR A 41 -9.03 -0.41 5.19
C THR A 41 -8.21 -1.30 6.13
N ASN A 42 -8.41 -1.19 7.44
CA ASN A 42 -7.64 -1.95 8.42
C ASN A 42 -7.85 -3.47 8.29
N SER A 43 -9.10 -3.91 8.14
CA SER A 43 -9.43 -5.33 7.98
C SER A 43 -8.80 -5.91 6.71
N VAL A 44 -8.90 -5.17 5.60
CA VAL A 44 -8.34 -5.60 4.31
C VAL A 44 -6.82 -5.61 4.34
N ALA A 45 -6.19 -4.58 4.92
CA ALA A 45 -4.72 -4.52 5.03
C ALA A 45 -4.14 -5.64 5.91
N ALA A 46 -4.83 -6.04 6.98
CA ALA A 46 -4.44 -7.17 7.81
C ALA A 46 -4.47 -8.47 7.01
N GLU A 47 -5.58 -8.74 6.34
CA GLU A 47 -5.77 -9.95 5.52
C GLU A 47 -4.74 -10.06 4.39
N LEU A 48 -4.52 -8.98 3.63
CA LEU A 48 -3.51 -8.94 2.58
C LEU A 48 -2.10 -9.22 3.12
N GLY A 49 -1.82 -8.77 4.35
CA GLY A 49 -0.57 -9.06 5.05
C GLY A 49 -0.40 -10.54 5.38
N GLU A 50 -1.44 -11.18 5.90
CA GLU A 50 -1.46 -12.60 6.29
C GLU A 50 -1.37 -13.53 5.07
N MET A 51 -1.98 -13.16 3.95
CA MET A 51 -1.97 -13.93 2.71
C MET A 51 -0.64 -13.87 1.95
N GLY A 52 0.35 -13.12 2.41
CA GLY A 52 1.59 -12.92 1.68
C GLY A 52 1.45 -12.06 0.41
N ALA A 53 0.33 -11.37 0.24
CA ALA A 53 0.03 -10.55 -0.94
C ALA A 53 0.82 -9.23 -1.01
N ARG A 54 1.52 -8.85 0.07
CA ARG A 54 2.23 -7.57 0.17
C ARG A 54 3.20 -7.34 -0.98
N GLN A 55 4.01 -8.35 -1.31
CA GLN A 55 5.03 -8.24 -2.36
C GLN A 55 4.39 -8.04 -3.74
N GLU A 56 3.29 -8.73 -4.04
CA GLU A 56 2.58 -8.58 -5.30
C GLU A 56 1.97 -7.18 -5.43
N ILE A 57 1.35 -6.69 -4.36
CA ILE A 57 0.73 -5.35 -4.33
C ILE A 57 1.79 -4.27 -4.47
N THR A 58 2.85 -4.32 -3.68
CA THR A 58 3.93 -3.32 -3.74
C THR A 58 4.61 -3.33 -5.11
N HIS A 59 4.87 -4.50 -5.68
CA HIS A 59 5.39 -4.61 -7.06
C HIS A 59 4.44 -3.96 -8.07
N SER A 60 3.14 -4.27 -8.00
CA SER A 60 2.13 -3.71 -8.91
C SER A 60 2.05 -2.18 -8.82
N ILE A 61 2.21 -1.61 -7.63
CA ILE A 61 2.26 -0.15 -7.45
C ILE A 61 3.46 0.44 -8.18
N THR A 62 4.64 -0.20 -8.12
CA THR A 62 5.87 0.30 -8.77
C THR A 62 5.77 0.36 -10.29
N THR A 63 4.84 -0.38 -10.90
CA THR A 63 4.62 -0.32 -12.36
C THR A 63 4.12 1.04 -12.85
N GLY A 64 3.55 1.86 -11.96
CA GLY A 64 2.97 3.16 -12.31
C GLY A 64 1.52 3.08 -12.81
N ASP A 65 0.86 1.91 -12.72
CA ASP A 65 -0.56 1.82 -13.06
C ASP A 65 -1.42 2.71 -12.16
N SER A 66 -2.27 3.54 -12.75
CA SER A 66 -3.06 4.55 -12.04
C SER A 66 -4.03 3.96 -11.01
N ASN A 67 -4.59 2.76 -11.27
CA ASN A 67 -5.52 2.14 -10.34
C ASN A 67 -4.77 1.57 -9.12
N TRP A 68 -3.58 1.00 -9.33
CA TRP A 68 -2.72 0.55 -8.26
C TRP A 68 -2.20 1.71 -7.41
N ILE A 69 -1.84 2.84 -8.02
CA ILE A 69 -1.45 4.07 -7.31
C ILE A 69 -2.62 4.58 -6.45
N LYS A 70 -3.83 4.71 -6.99
CA LYS A 70 -5.01 5.14 -6.23
C LYS A 70 -5.34 4.21 -5.08
N LEU A 71 -5.23 2.89 -5.28
CA LEU A 71 -5.40 1.91 -4.21
C LEU A 71 -4.32 2.06 -3.14
N ALA A 72 -3.07 2.27 -3.52
CA ALA A 72 -1.96 2.48 -2.59
C ALA A 72 -2.27 3.59 -1.59
N PHE A 73 -2.74 4.75 -2.06
CA PHE A 73 -3.13 5.85 -1.18
C PHE A 73 -4.25 5.51 -0.19
N LYS A 74 -5.18 4.62 -0.56
CA LYS A 74 -6.21 4.12 0.37
C LYS A 74 -5.61 3.18 1.42
N LEU A 75 -4.73 2.27 1.01
CA LEU A 75 -4.11 1.30 1.91
C LEU A 75 -3.16 1.93 2.93
N THR A 76 -2.53 3.06 2.62
CA THR A 76 -1.66 3.76 3.57
C THR A 76 -2.42 4.40 4.74
N GLN A 77 -3.74 4.51 4.68
CA GLN A 77 -4.59 4.94 5.80
C GLN A 77 -4.76 3.85 6.87
N SER A 78 -4.23 2.67 6.62
CA SER A 78 -4.29 1.54 7.55
C SER A 78 -3.42 1.77 8.78
N THR A 79 -3.86 1.22 9.92
CA THR A 79 -3.08 1.17 11.17
C THR A 79 -1.95 0.13 11.13
N HIS A 80 -1.86 -0.68 10.09
CA HIS A 80 -0.77 -1.63 9.87
C HIS A 80 0.49 -0.92 9.35
N LEU A 81 1.22 -0.26 10.26
CA LEU A 81 2.32 0.66 9.96
C LEU A 81 3.41 0.05 9.07
N GLY A 82 3.74 -1.23 9.24
CA GLY A 82 4.74 -1.93 8.41
C GLY A 82 4.31 -1.96 6.95
N PHE A 83 3.09 -2.40 6.67
CA PHE A 83 2.56 -2.47 5.31
C PHE A 83 2.37 -1.08 4.70
N ALA A 84 1.85 -0.11 5.47
CA ALA A 84 1.73 1.27 5.02
C ALA A 84 3.10 1.88 4.65
N LYS A 85 4.17 1.52 5.35
CA LYS A 85 5.54 1.94 5.04
C LYS A 85 6.03 1.33 3.72
N GLU A 86 5.82 0.03 3.51
CA GLU A 86 6.17 -0.65 2.25
C GLU A 86 5.45 -0.02 1.06
N ILE A 87 4.17 0.31 1.21
CA ILE A 87 3.38 0.98 0.18
C ILE A 87 3.93 2.38 -0.13
N ARG A 88 4.32 3.18 0.89
CA ARG A 88 4.95 4.49 0.64
C ARG A 88 6.22 4.35 -0.19
N TYR A 89 7.06 3.37 0.10
CA TYR A 89 8.25 3.11 -0.69
C TYR A 89 7.93 2.66 -2.12
N ALA A 90 6.88 1.85 -2.29
CA ALA A 90 6.42 1.49 -3.63
C ALA A 90 5.91 2.70 -4.42
N LEU A 91 5.22 3.66 -3.76
CA LEU A 91 4.82 4.94 -4.36
C LEU A 91 6.04 5.80 -4.75
N SER A 92 7.11 5.81 -3.93
CA SER A 92 8.36 6.49 -4.29
C SER A 92 8.96 5.89 -5.56
N LEU A 93 8.97 4.57 -5.69
CA LEU A 93 9.45 3.88 -6.90
C LEU A 93 8.54 4.15 -8.11
N ALA A 94 7.22 4.28 -7.89
CA ALA A 94 6.25 4.60 -8.95
C ALA A 94 6.45 5.99 -9.57
N LEU A 95 7.13 6.92 -8.88
CA LEU A 95 7.53 8.23 -9.44
C LEU A 95 8.37 8.11 -10.73
N ILE A 96 9.09 7.00 -10.92
CA ILE A 96 9.86 6.76 -12.14
C ILE A 96 8.94 6.55 -13.34
N ASN A 97 7.81 5.85 -13.14
CA ASN A 97 6.94 5.37 -14.21
C ASN A 97 5.70 6.24 -14.43
N ASN A 98 5.15 6.83 -13.36
CA ASN A 98 3.96 7.66 -13.42
C ASN A 98 3.97 8.76 -12.34
N PRO A 99 4.88 9.74 -12.44
CA PRO A 99 4.99 10.80 -11.45
C PRO A 99 3.74 11.68 -11.39
N VAL A 100 3.05 11.89 -12.51
CA VAL A 100 1.83 12.71 -12.57
C VAL A 100 0.74 12.13 -11.66
N GLU A 101 0.44 10.84 -11.77
CA GLU A 101 -0.60 10.21 -10.97
C GLU A 101 -0.20 10.16 -9.47
N VAL A 102 1.07 9.88 -9.17
CA VAL A 102 1.57 9.87 -7.79
C VAL A 102 1.44 11.25 -7.15
N LEU A 103 1.96 12.29 -7.81
CA LEU A 103 1.89 13.67 -7.32
C LEU A 103 0.43 14.16 -7.21
N ALA A 104 -0.43 13.79 -8.17
CA ALA A 104 -1.82 14.19 -8.17
C ALA A 104 -2.62 13.64 -6.98
N ASN A 105 -2.21 12.53 -6.37
CA ASN A 105 -2.90 11.90 -5.24
C ASN A 105 -2.23 12.17 -3.88
N ALA A 106 -1.01 12.68 -3.82
CA ALA A 106 -0.39 13.11 -2.58
C ALA A 106 -1.14 14.30 -1.96
N ASP A 107 -1.12 14.43 -0.65
CA ASP A 107 -1.76 15.51 0.14
C ASP A 107 -3.29 15.67 0.00
N LYS A 108 -3.97 14.87 -0.80
CA LYS A 108 -5.42 14.94 -1.00
C LYS A 108 -6.22 14.26 0.13
N GLY A 109 -5.99 14.68 1.39
CA GLY A 109 -6.68 14.08 2.54
C GLY A 109 -6.24 12.65 2.87
N ASN A 110 -5.18 12.21 2.23
CA ASN A 110 -4.52 10.95 2.51
C ASN A 110 -3.37 11.25 3.47
N ASN A 111 -3.31 10.80 4.64
CA ASN A 111 -2.28 11.05 5.67
C ASN A 111 -0.81 10.82 5.21
N ILE A 112 -0.52 11.08 3.93
CA ILE A 112 0.79 10.96 3.30
C ILE A 112 1.11 12.28 2.63
N SER A 113 2.18 12.89 3.08
CA SER A 113 2.73 14.09 2.48
C SER A 113 3.56 13.76 1.23
N LEU A 114 3.78 14.78 0.42
CA LEU A 114 4.71 14.71 -0.70
C LEU A 114 6.12 14.32 -0.23
N ALA A 115 6.55 14.79 0.93
CA ALA A 115 7.83 14.46 1.52
C ALA A 115 7.96 12.97 1.92
N ASP A 116 6.85 12.32 2.29
CA ASP A 116 6.84 10.88 2.59
C ASP A 116 7.05 10.00 1.34
N ILE A 117 6.70 10.53 0.16
CA ILE A 117 6.81 9.82 -1.11
C ILE A 117 8.07 10.23 -1.86
N CYS A 118 8.40 11.51 -1.88
CA CYS A 118 9.61 12.04 -2.52
C CYS A 118 10.83 11.81 -1.61
N THR A 119 11.10 10.56 -1.31
CA THR A 119 12.17 10.09 -0.43
C THR A 119 12.94 8.94 -1.10
N ILE A 120 14.07 8.55 -0.53
CA ILE A 120 14.90 7.46 -1.03
C ILE A 120 14.52 6.18 -0.31
N PRO A 121 13.92 5.16 -0.98
CA PRO A 121 13.60 3.90 -0.35
C PRO A 121 14.86 3.20 0.18
N PRO A 122 14.94 2.81 1.46
CA PRO A 122 16.10 2.12 2.03
C PRO A 122 16.33 0.73 1.41
N GLU A 123 15.27 0.12 0.85
CA GLU A 123 15.33 -1.18 0.17
C GLU A 123 16.20 -1.17 -1.09
N LEU A 124 16.55 0.00 -1.62
CA LEU A 124 17.50 0.12 -2.73
C LEU A 124 18.92 -0.34 -2.36
N GLY A 125 19.22 -0.41 -1.06
CA GLY A 125 20.46 -0.97 -0.53
C GLY A 125 21.66 -0.08 -0.79
N THR A 126 22.36 -0.28 -1.92
CA THR A 126 23.63 0.39 -2.17
C THR A 126 23.51 1.87 -2.55
N ARG A 127 24.58 2.62 -2.33
CA ARG A 127 24.66 4.04 -2.71
C ARG A 127 24.42 4.24 -4.20
N GLU A 128 24.98 3.38 -5.03
CA GLU A 128 24.85 3.43 -6.49
C GLU A 128 23.39 3.29 -6.92
N ASN A 129 22.65 2.34 -6.32
CA ASN A 129 21.22 2.14 -6.58
C ASN A 129 20.38 3.35 -6.16
N LYS A 130 20.71 3.96 -5.01
CA LYS A 130 20.04 5.16 -4.52
C LYS A 130 20.25 6.35 -5.44
N ILE A 131 21.48 6.56 -5.91
CA ILE A 131 21.80 7.62 -6.88
C ILE A 131 21.07 7.37 -8.21
N ALA A 132 21.13 6.15 -8.74
CA ALA A 132 20.44 5.80 -9.98
C ALA A 132 18.92 5.97 -9.88
N PHE A 133 18.32 5.71 -8.72
CA PHE A 133 16.92 5.98 -8.45
C PHE A 133 16.61 7.48 -8.53
N ILE A 134 17.39 8.31 -7.83
CA ILE A 134 17.20 9.76 -7.81
C ILE A 134 17.29 10.34 -9.23
N ASP A 135 18.28 9.92 -10.03
CA ASP A 135 18.45 10.38 -11.40
C ASP A 135 17.25 10.03 -12.27
N LYS A 136 16.71 8.80 -12.13
CA LYS A 136 15.49 8.36 -12.84
C LYS A 136 14.29 9.19 -12.43
N VAL A 137 14.08 9.41 -11.14
CA VAL A 137 12.94 10.22 -10.64
C VAL A 137 13.06 11.67 -11.11
N LYS A 138 14.25 12.28 -10.99
CA LYS A 138 14.49 13.65 -11.49
C LYS A 138 14.20 13.76 -12.98
N LYS A 139 14.59 12.79 -13.79
CA LYS A 139 14.29 12.74 -15.20
C LYS A 139 12.79 12.66 -15.47
N SER A 140 12.06 11.81 -14.76
CA SER A 140 10.62 11.65 -14.93
C SER A 140 9.85 12.88 -14.49
N LEU A 141 10.22 13.50 -13.36
CA LEU A 141 9.64 14.74 -12.88
C LEU A 141 9.90 15.91 -13.85
N GLY A 142 11.13 16.01 -14.37
CA GLY A 142 11.53 17.05 -15.34
C GLY A 142 10.81 16.94 -16.69
N ALA A 143 10.21 15.81 -17.01
CA ALA A 143 9.40 15.62 -18.21
C ALA A 143 7.96 16.11 -18.07
N ILE A 144 7.52 16.51 -16.87
CA ILE A 144 6.18 17.03 -16.62
C ILE A 144 6.10 18.47 -17.11
N THR A 145 5.21 18.73 -18.06
CA THR A 145 4.99 20.04 -18.66
C THR A 145 3.75 20.75 -18.12
N ASP A 146 2.92 20.05 -17.34
CA ASP A 146 1.68 20.58 -16.79
C ASP A 146 1.98 21.67 -15.74
N SER A 147 1.41 22.85 -15.97
CA SER A 147 1.57 24.01 -15.08
C SER A 147 0.97 23.82 -13.69
N GLU A 148 -0.11 23.04 -13.57
CA GLU A 148 -0.75 22.75 -12.27
C GLU A 148 0.11 21.81 -11.43
N ALA A 149 0.84 20.91 -12.07
CA ALA A 149 1.75 20.00 -11.40
C ALA A 149 3.10 20.65 -11.00
N LYS A 150 3.44 21.81 -11.56
CA LYS A 150 4.77 22.42 -11.42
C LYS A 150 5.19 22.64 -9.97
N ASN A 151 4.33 23.21 -9.13
CA ASN A 151 4.64 23.43 -7.72
C ASN A 151 4.91 22.10 -6.99
N ARG A 152 4.13 21.07 -7.30
CA ARG A 152 4.32 19.73 -6.70
C ARG A 152 5.60 19.07 -7.18
N VAL A 153 6.00 19.29 -8.42
CA VAL A 153 7.30 18.86 -8.96
C VAL A 153 8.44 19.53 -8.20
N GLU A 154 8.38 20.85 -8.00
CA GLU A 154 9.37 21.60 -7.25
C GLU A 154 9.48 21.13 -5.78
N ASP A 155 8.35 20.93 -5.11
CA ASP A 155 8.29 20.42 -3.74
C ASP A 155 8.89 19.00 -3.65
N CYS A 156 8.62 18.15 -4.64
CA CYS A 156 9.18 16.81 -4.71
C CYS A 156 10.70 16.84 -4.95
N PHE A 157 11.20 17.71 -5.82
CA PHE A 157 12.65 17.91 -5.99
C PHE A 157 13.31 18.35 -4.69
N TRP A 158 12.71 19.28 -3.98
CA TRP A 158 13.21 19.77 -2.68
C TRP A 158 13.29 18.64 -1.64
N ALA A 159 12.23 17.82 -1.56
CA ALA A 159 12.19 16.68 -0.65
C ALA A 159 13.26 15.63 -0.98
N LEU A 160 13.45 15.32 -2.27
CA LEU A 160 14.50 14.39 -2.73
C LEU A 160 15.90 14.92 -2.45
N GLU A 161 16.15 16.21 -2.65
CA GLU A 161 17.43 16.82 -2.34
C GLU A 161 17.74 16.79 -0.85
N LYS A 162 16.74 17.07 -0.02
CA LYS A 162 16.86 16.94 1.43
C LYS A 162 17.17 15.50 1.84
N ALA A 163 16.46 14.53 1.25
CA ALA A 163 16.69 13.11 1.52
C ALA A 163 18.11 12.70 1.10
N TYR A 164 18.59 13.16 -0.06
CA TYR A 164 19.96 12.92 -0.54
C TYR A 164 20.99 13.45 0.45
N ASN A 165 20.87 14.70 0.88
CA ASN A 165 21.82 15.33 1.81
C ASN A 165 21.80 14.70 3.22
N THR A 166 20.74 14.01 3.58
CA THR A 166 20.62 13.28 4.85
C THR A 166 21.22 11.87 4.76
N GLU A 167 21.18 11.26 3.59
CA GLU A 167 21.59 9.88 3.35
C GLU A 167 23.09 9.74 3.05
N PHE A 168 23.74 10.79 2.52
CA PHE A 168 25.14 10.81 2.04
C PHE A 168 25.98 11.88 2.68
#